data_9cb0168a8b6d874e2a526bab3c83387b
#
_entry.id   9cb0168a8b6d874e2a526bab3c83387b
#
_cell.length_a   1.000
_cell.length_b   1.000
_cell.length_c   1.000
_cell.angle_alpha   90.00
_cell.angle_beta   90.00
_cell.angle_gamma   90.00
#
_symmetry.space_group_name_H-M   'P 1'
#
loop_
_entity.id
_entity.type
_entity.pdbx_description
1 polymer ?
#
loop_
_entity_poly.entity_id
_entity_poly.type
_entity_poly.pdbx_seq_one_letter_code
_entity_poly.pdbx_strand_id
1 'polypeptide(L)'
;MVVCRVLSVIVAVECPSAAGKTTWCRATGAPFVAEYARTGREPDESAHIEQARYLAEVNAGRWADALRAERETGTAVCDSDPLKLHYSWCLAAVGAAPIARFDREFAAVREMFAQRSLGFTDVVLLSIPEPAQLIRQRTGDRTRRRRHFDLHARLADPLAEWYAALDSLDPGRVVHGFPDRLDATALPSPRADRHDLDLLNALTQALPAI
;
A
#
# COMPACT_ATOMS: atom_id res chain seq x y z
N MET A 1 32.05 -19.66 -11.10
CA MET A 1 30.97 -18.82 -11.64
C MET A 1 30.07 -18.46 -10.46
N VAL A 2 30.22 -17.26 -9.90
CA VAL A 2 29.35 -16.79 -8.80
C VAL A 2 28.03 -16.44 -9.45
N VAL A 3 27.00 -17.25 -9.21
CA VAL A 3 25.62 -16.88 -9.59
C VAL A 3 25.25 -15.73 -8.67
N CYS A 4 25.32 -14.51 -9.21
CA CYS A 4 24.77 -13.34 -8.53
C CYS A 4 23.27 -13.61 -8.37
N ARG A 5 22.83 -13.96 -7.17
CA ARG A 5 21.43 -14.18 -6.85
C ARG A 5 20.79 -12.78 -6.95
N VAL A 6 20.14 -12.49 -8.05
CA VAL A 6 19.31 -11.30 -8.15
C VAL A 6 18.27 -11.42 -7.04
N LEU A 7 18.40 -10.57 -6.03
CA LEU A 7 17.41 -10.50 -4.97
C LEU A 7 16.11 -10.04 -5.61
N SER A 8 15.12 -10.90 -5.59
CA SER A 8 13.80 -10.67 -6.18
C SER A 8 12.93 -10.06 -5.09
N VAL A 9 12.50 -8.80 -5.21
CA VAL A 9 11.82 -8.06 -4.15
C VAL A 9 10.68 -7.20 -4.69
N ILE A 10 9.56 -7.18 -3.96
CA ILE A 10 8.42 -6.29 -4.22
C ILE A 10 8.39 -5.20 -3.15
N VAL A 11 8.49 -3.96 -3.58
CA VAL A 11 8.53 -2.76 -2.73
C VAL A 11 7.24 -1.97 -2.92
N ALA A 12 6.51 -1.71 -1.85
CA ALA A 12 5.43 -0.72 -1.84
C ALA A 12 5.93 0.63 -1.36
N VAL A 13 5.35 1.70 -1.87
CA VAL A 13 5.64 3.07 -1.44
C VAL A 13 4.36 3.66 -0.85
N GLU A 14 4.38 4.01 0.44
CA GLU A 14 3.20 4.57 1.10
C GLU A 14 3.48 5.89 1.80
N CYS A 15 2.49 6.75 1.72
CA CYS A 15 2.48 8.04 2.39
C CYS A 15 1.08 8.66 2.32
N PRO A 16 0.77 9.67 3.16
CA PRO A 16 -0.42 10.49 2.99
C PRO A 16 -0.46 11.16 1.62
N SER A 17 -1.65 11.55 1.18
CA SER A 17 -1.81 12.26 -0.09
C SER A 17 -0.93 13.52 -0.12
N ALA A 18 -0.30 13.79 -1.24
CA ALA A 18 0.60 14.91 -1.50
C ALA A 18 2.06 14.74 -1.07
N ALA A 19 2.44 13.66 -0.45
CA ALA A 19 3.81 13.46 0.04
C ALA A 19 4.85 12.99 -1.02
N GLY A 20 4.48 13.03 -2.31
CA GLY A 20 5.46 12.83 -3.40
C GLY A 20 5.67 11.40 -3.87
N LYS A 21 4.85 10.43 -3.43
CA LYS A 21 4.92 9.00 -3.76
C LYS A 21 5.17 8.71 -5.25
N THR A 22 4.23 9.13 -6.11
CA THR A 22 4.34 8.93 -7.57
C THR A 22 5.56 9.62 -8.17
N THR A 23 5.96 10.77 -7.64
CA THR A 23 7.17 11.48 -8.08
C THR A 23 8.41 10.67 -7.76
N TRP A 24 8.48 10.10 -6.57
CA TRP A 24 9.58 9.22 -6.18
C TRP A 24 9.60 7.95 -7.04
N CYS A 25 8.47 7.27 -7.23
CA CYS A 25 8.40 6.09 -8.10
C CYS A 25 8.93 6.38 -9.51
N ARG A 26 8.57 7.52 -10.10
CA ARG A 26 9.08 7.94 -11.42
C ARG A 26 10.58 8.24 -11.41
N ALA A 27 11.09 8.82 -10.32
CA ALA A 27 12.50 9.18 -10.19
C ALA A 27 13.42 7.94 -10.07
N THR A 28 12.90 6.77 -9.68
CA THR A 28 13.67 5.52 -9.66
C THR A 28 14.12 5.08 -11.04
N GLY A 29 13.45 5.52 -12.11
CA GLY A 29 13.70 5.06 -13.49
C GLY A 29 13.29 3.61 -13.76
N ALA A 30 12.83 2.87 -12.75
CA ALA A 30 12.34 1.52 -12.88
C ALA A 30 10.86 1.49 -13.29
N PRO A 31 10.39 0.47 -14.00
CA PRO A 31 8.97 0.25 -14.20
C PRO A 31 8.28 0.12 -12.83
N PHE A 32 7.12 0.75 -12.67
CA PHE A 32 6.37 0.63 -11.43
C PHE A 32 4.88 0.38 -11.68
N VAL A 33 4.25 -0.33 -10.74
CA VAL A 33 2.82 -0.59 -10.73
C VAL A 33 2.11 0.64 -10.18
N ALA A 34 1.31 1.28 -11.01
CA ALA A 34 0.60 2.51 -10.65
C ALA A 34 -0.48 2.26 -9.57
N GLU A 35 -0.75 3.27 -8.77
CA GLU A 35 -1.92 3.28 -7.90
C GLU A 35 -3.20 3.21 -8.74
N TYR A 36 -4.22 2.51 -8.21
CA TYR A 36 -5.51 2.43 -8.87
C TYR A 36 -6.13 3.81 -9.06
N ALA A 37 -6.55 4.08 -10.27
CA ALA A 37 -7.36 5.25 -10.60
C ALA A 37 -8.78 4.80 -11.01
N ARG A 38 -9.80 5.47 -10.47
CA ARG A 38 -11.20 5.15 -10.82
C ARG A 38 -11.42 5.19 -12.32
N THR A 39 -12.08 4.16 -12.83
CA THR A 39 -12.36 3.98 -14.26
C THR A 39 -13.78 4.37 -14.66
N GLY A 40 -14.67 4.58 -13.68
CA GLY A 40 -16.11 4.76 -13.87
C GLY A 40 -16.86 3.44 -14.12
N ARG A 41 -16.18 2.30 -13.94
CA ARG A 41 -16.78 0.96 -14.06
C ARG A 41 -17.00 0.30 -12.69
N GLU A 42 -16.70 1.02 -11.62
CA GLU A 42 -16.87 0.54 -10.26
C GLU A 42 -18.36 0.25 -10.01
N PRO A 43 -18.67 -0.78 -9.20
CA PRO A 43 -20.03 -1.03 -8.76
C PRO A 43 -20.65 0.19 -8.07
N ASP A 44 -21.95 0.30 -8.08
CA ASP A 44 -22.68 1.36 -7.39
C ASP A 44 -22.31 1.42 -5.91
N GLU A 45 -22.29 2.62 -5.32
CA GLU A 45 -21.89 2.81 -3.92
C GLU A 45 -22.82 2.07 -2.93
N SER A 46 -24.04 1.78 -3.30
CA SER A 46 -24.98 0.97 -2.51
C SER A 46 -24.67 -0.54 -2.56
N ALA A 47 -23.95 -1.00 -3.58
CA ALA A 47 -23.57 -2.40 -3.78
C ALA A 47 -22.27 -2.72 -2.99
N HIS A 48 -22.34 -2.60 -1.66
CA HIS A 48 -21.17 -2.63 -0.78
C HIS A 48 -20.32 -3.90 -0.86
N ILE A 49 -20.93 -5.07 -1.07
CA ILE A 49 -20.21 -6.36 -1.17
C ILE A 49 -19.51 -6.45 -2.51
N GLU A 50 -20.21 -6.10 -3.59
CA GLU A 50 -19.66 -6.07 -4.94
C GLU A 50 -18.51 -5.07 -5.05
N GLN A 51 -18.62 -3.92 -4.39
CA GLN A 51 -17.54 -2.94 -4.29
C GLN A 51 -16.31 -3.51 -3.60
N ALA A 52 -16.48 -4.20 -2.46
CA ALA A 52 -15.37 -4.80 -1.73
C ALA A 52 -14.65 -5.86 -2.59
N ARG A 53 -15.41 -6.73 -3.28
CA ARG A 53 -14.87 -7.73 -4.21
C ARG A 53 -14.14 -7.09 -5.39
N TYR A 54 -14.76 -6.11 -6.02
CA TYR A 54 -14.17 -5.37 -7.14
C TYR A 54 -12.82 -4.75 -6.75
N LEU A 55 -12.74 -4.09 -5.58
CA LEU A 55 -11.49 -3.50 -5.10
C LEU A 55 -10.43 -4.57 -4.79
N ALA A 56 -10.82 -5.70 -4.22
CA ALA A 56 -9.92 -6.83 -4.00
C ALA A 56 -9.38 -7.40 -5.32
N GLU A 57 -10.22 -7.56 -6.34
CA GLU A 57 -9.83 -8.02 -7.68
C GLU A 57 -8.88 -7.03 -8.38
N VAL A 58 -9.17 -5.72 -8.29
CA VAL A 58 -8.26 -4.67 -8.79
C VAL A 58 -6.89 -4.76 -8.12
N ASN A 59 -6.85 -4.95 -6.82
CA ASN A 59 -5.61 -5.07 -6.05
C ASN A 59 -4.88 -6.38 -6.37
N ALA A 60 -5.59 -7.49 -6.58
CA ALA A 60 -5.01 -8.74 -7.07
C ALA A 60 -4.40 -8.59 -8.48
N GLY A 61 -5.03 -7.80 -9.35
CA GLY A 61 -4.45 -7.44 -10.66
C GLY A 61 -3.15 -6.66 -10.52
N ARG A 62 -3.10 -5.66 -9.64
CA ARG A 62 -1.87 -4.90 -9.33
C ARG A 62 -0.78 -5.80 -8.73
N TRP A 63 -1.15 -6.75 -7.88
CA TRP A 63 -0.24 -7.75 -7.33
C TRP A 63 0.35 -8.63 -8.44
N ALA A 64 -0.46 -9.11 -9.37
CA ALA A 64 0.00 -9.88 -10.52
C ALA A 64 0.96 -9.09 -11.41
N ASP A 65 0.71 -7.78 -11.59
CA ASP A 65 1.62 -6.88 -12.31
C ASP A 65 2.96 -6.71 -11.55
N ALA A 66 2.93 -6.61 -10.22
CA ALA A 66 4.13 -6.55 -9.40
C ALA A 66 4.97 -7.84 -9.50
N LEU A 67 4.32 -9.00 -9.42
CA LEU A 67 4.98 -10.29 -9.60
C LEU A 67 5.59 -10.45 -11.02
N ARG A 68 4.95 -9.89 -12.03
CA ARG A 68 5.49 -9.91 -13.40
C ARG A 68 6.73 -9.01 -13.50
N ALA A 69 6.64 -7.77 -13.03
CA ALA A 69 7.76 -6.84 -13.02
C ALA A 69 8.96 -7.39 -12.22
N GLU A 70 8.71 -7.99 -11.06
CA GLU A 70 9.74 -8.65 -10.26
C GLU A 70 10.46 -9.76 -11.03
N ARG A 71 9.72 -10.62 -11.72
CA ARG A 71 10.32 -11.70 -12.55
C ARG A 71 11.17 -11.16 -13.69
N GLU A 72 10.79 -10.04 -14.28
CA GLU A 72 11.46 -9.44 -15.43
C GLU A 72 12.72 -8.66 -15.04
N THR A 73 12.68 -7.96 -13.90
CA THR A 73 13.72 -6.98 -13.50
C THR A 73 14.41 -7.30 -12.17
N GLY A 74 13.95 -8.30 -11.44
CA GLY A 74 14.41 -8.62 -10.09
C GLY A 74 13.79 -7.71 -9.00
N THR A 75 13.16 -6.60 -9.36
CA THR A 75 12.56 -5.66 -8.39
C THR A 75 11.28 -5.08 -8.95
N ALA A 76 10.20 -5.12 -8.19
CA ALA A 76 8.98 -4.40 -8.50
C ALA A 76 8.77 -3.25 -7.52
N VAL A 77 8.36 -2.09 -8.03
CA VAL A 77 7.94 -0.93 -7.23
C VAL A 77 6.43 -0.75 -7.41
N CYS A 78 5.70 -0.57 -6.31
CA CYS A 78 4.26 -0.30 -6.34
C CYS A 78 3.99 1.11 -5.80
N ASP A 79 3.41 1.97 -6.63
CA ASP A 79 2.86 3.26 -6.17
C ASP A 79 1.59 2.99 -5.36
N SER A 80 1.70 2.97 -4.05
CA SER A 80 0.78 2.42 -3.06
C SER A 80 0.80 0.89 -2.96
N ASP A 81 0.73 0.41 -1.72
CA ASP A 81 0.67 -1.01 -1.40
C ASP A 81 -0.50 -1.69 -2.12
N PRO A 82 -0.26 -2.76 -2.90
CA PRO A 82 -1.34 -3.52 -3.53
C PRO A 82 -2.37 -4.07 -2.55
N LEU A 83 -1.98 -4.37 -1.30
CA LEU A 83 -2.92 -4.81 -0.28
C LEU A 83 -4.04 -3.79 -0.05
N LYS A 84 -3.73 -2.50 0.00
CA LYS A 84 -4.62 -1.32 0.10
C LYS A 84 -5.69 -1.36 1.21
N LEU A 85 -5.72 -2.41 2.01
CA LEU A 85 -6.71 -2.61 3.09
C LEU A 85 -6.59 -1.54 4.19
N HIS A 86 -5.37 -1.02 4.42
CA HIS A 86 -5.12 0.10 5.34
C HIS A 86 -6.02 1.30 5.06
N TYR A 87 -6.39 1.54 3.79
CA TYR A 87 -7.14 2.75 3.43
C TYR A 87 -8.55 2.76 4.03
N SER A 88 -9.29 1.66 3.95
CA SER A 88 -10.64 1.58 4.53
C SER A 88 -10.60 1.61 6.06
N TRP A 89 -9.58 1.00 6.68
CA TRP A 89 -9.38 1.10 8.12
C TRP A 89 -9.06 2.54 8.55
N CYS A 90 -8.14 3.21 7.87
CA CYS A 90 -7.82 4.62 8.14
C CYS A 90 -9.04 5.53 8.00
N LEU A 91 -9.90 5.30 6.98
CA LEU A 91 -11.14 6.06 6.82
C LEU A 91 -12.09 5.85 8.01
N ALA A 92 -12.20 4.61 8.51
CA ALA A 92 -13.01 4.31 9.68
C ALA A 92 -12.43 4.96 10.94
N ALA A 93 -11.11 4.89 11.15
CA ALA A 93 -10.43 5.47 12.31
C ALA A 93 -10.65 6.99 12.43
N VAL A 94 -10.76 7.70 11.31
CA VAL A 94 -11.08 9.14 11.33
C VAL A 94 -12.58 9.46 11.22
N GLY A 95 -13.46 8.46 11.28
CA GLY A 95 -14.91 8.63 11.18
C GLY A 95 -15.40 9.05 9.79
N ALA A 96 -14.62 8.84 8.74
CA ALA A 96 -14.96 9.19 7.36
C ALA A 96 -15.69 8.07 6.60
N ALA A 97 -15.68 6.86 7.15
CA ALA A 97 -16.43 5.70 6.66
C ALA A 97 -16.84 4.80 7.83
N PRO A 98 -17.92 4.01 7.70
CA PRO A 98 -18.28 3.03 8.71
C PRO A 98 -17.27 1.88 8.74
N ILE A 99 -16.96 1.33 9.92
CA ILE A 99 -16.07 0.17 10.08
C ILE A 99 -16.54 -1.05 9.26
N ALA A 100 -17.84 -1.22 9.08
CA ALA A 100 -18.41 -2.28 8.25
C ALA A 100 -17.91 -2.26 6.79
N ARG A 101 -17.37 -1.15 6.28
CA ARG A 101 -16.68 -1.10 4.99
C ARG A 101 -15.37 -1.87 5.07
N PHE A 102 -14.57 -1.61 6.10
CA PHE A 102 -13.32 -2.33 6.33
C PHE A 102 -13.58 -3.83 6.47
N ASP A 103 -14.59 -4.23 7.26
CA ASP A 103 -14.91 -5.64 7.48
C ASP A 103 -15.21 -6.38 6.16
N ARG A 104 -15.95 -5.75 5.25
CA ARG A 104 -16.25 -6.33 3.93
C ARG A 104 -15.02 -6.41 3.03
N GLU A 105 -14.19 -5.36 3.00
CA GLU A 105 -12.95 -5.36 2.22
C GLU A 105 -11.96 -6.38 2.79
N PHE A 106 -11.88 -6.51 4.12
CA PHE A 106 -11.07 -7.53 4.78
C PHE A 106 -11.51 -8.95 4.42
N ALA A 107 -12.81 -9.24 4.45
CA ALA A 107 -13.33 -10.55 4.03
C ALA A 107 -12.95 -10.88 2.59
N ALA A 108 -13.10 -9.94 1.66
CA ALA A 108 -12.71 -10.13 0.26
C ALA A 108 -11.19 -10.32 0.09
N VAL A 109 -10.39 -9.55 0.80
CA VAL A 109 -8.92 -9.68 0.80
C VAL A 109 -8.48 -11.03 1.35
N ARG A 110 -9.10 -11.53 2.42
CA ARG A 110 -8.80 -12.87 2.95
C ARG A 110 -9.04 -13.97 1.93
N GLU A 111 -10.10 -13.87 1.13
CA GLU A 111 -10.36 -14.81 0.02
C GLU A 111 -9.22 -14.77 -1.01
N MET A 112 -8.73 -13.58 -1.38
CA MET A 112 -7.60 -13.43 -2.30
C MET A 112 -6.29 -13.98 -1.73
N PHE A 113 -6.05 -13.82 -0.43
CA PHE A 113 -4.88 -14.43 0.25
C PHE A 113 -4.95 -15.96 0.24
N ALA A 114 -6.12 -16.53 0.58
CA ALA A 114 -6.32 -17.96 0.55
C ALA A 114 -6.11 -18.56 -0.85
N GLN A 115 -6.46 -17.80 -1.90
CA GLN A 115 -6.23 -18.15 -3.30
C GLN A 115 -4.81 -17.81 -3.79
N ARG A 116 -3.97 -17.21 -2.95
CA ARG A 116 -2.61 -16.71 -3.28
C ARG A 116 -2.59 -15.71 -4.45
N SER A 117 -3.69 -15.02 -4.70
CA SER A 117 -3.85 -14.01 -5.74
C SER A 117 -3.53 -12.59 -5.27
N LEU A 118 -3.37 -12.37 -3.96
CA LEU A 118 -2.93 -11.13 -3.33
C LEU A 118 -1.99 -11.50 -2.16
N GLY A 119 -1.04 -10.63 -1.84
CA GLY A 119 -0.08 -10.87 -0.77
C GLY A 119 0.50 -9.57 -0.21
N PHE A 120 1.31 -9.71 0.83
CA PHE A 120 2.13 -8.62 1.38
C PHE A 120 3.34 -8.36 0.49
N THR A 121 3.65 -7.10 0.26
CA THR A 121 4.94 -6.69 -0.31
C THR A 121 6.09 -7.03 0.66
N ASP A 122 7.29 -7.27 0.14
CA ASP A 122 8.45 -7.60 0.98
C ASP A 122 8.86 -6.43 1.86
N VAL A 123 8.72 -5.21 1.30
CA VAL A 123 9.11 -3.96 1.96
C VAL A 123 8.06 -2.90 1.66
N VAL A 124 7.73 -2.11 2.68
CA VAL A 124 6.96 -0.88 2.56
C VAL A 124 7.85 0.30 2.90
N LEU A 125 8.10 1.18 1.94
CA LEU A 125 8.73 2.47 2.18
C LEU A 125 7.64 3.44 2.64
N LEU A 126 7.63 3.75 3.92
CA LEU A 126 6.62 4.60 4.55
C LEU A 126 7.18 5.98 4.83
N SER A 127 6.58 7.02 4.26
CA SER A 127 6.91 8.41 4.58
C SER A 127 5.69 9.13 5.15
N ILE A 128 5.78 9.55 6.40
CA ILE A 128 4.76 10.39 7.07
C ILE A 128 5.38 11.77 7.30
N PRO A 129 5.24 12.70 6.37
CA PRO A 129 5.79 14.04 6.54
C PRO A 129 5.03 14.81 7.61
N GLU A 130 5.74 15.72 8.27
CA GLU A 130 5.14 16.65 9.22
C GLU A 130 3.97 17.44 8.57
N PRO A 131 2.89 17.73 9.32
CA PRO A 131 1.72 18.44 8.78
C PRO A 131 2.05 19.74 8.04
N ALA A 132 3.02 20.51 8.55
CA ALA A 132 3.49 21.72 7.91
C ALA A 132 4.15 21.48 6.54
N GLN A 133 4.79 20.33 6.36
CA GLN A 133 5.39 19.94 5.08
C GLN A 133 4.30 19.52 4.08
N LEU A 134 3.28 18.79 4.50
CA LEU A 134 2.13 18.43 3.66
C LEU A 134 1.40 19.67 3.14
N ILE A 135 1.22 20.68 3.99
CA ILE A 135 0.61 21.96 3.59
C ILE A 135 1.46 22.68 2.55
N ARG A 136 2.79 22.76 2.74
CA ARG A 136 3.70 23.38 1.77
C ARG A 136 3.69 22.67 0.42
N GLN A 137 3.68 21.35 0.42
CA GLN A 137 3.64 20.53 -0.80
C GLN A 137 2.30 20.68 -1.55
N ARG A 138 1.19 20.84 -0.80
CA ARG A 138 -0.12 21.16 -1.38
C ARG A 138 -0.12 22.47 -2.16
N THR A 139 0.43 23.53 -1.56
CA THR A 139 0.43 24.87 -2.16
C THR A 139 1.35 24.99 -3.37
N GLY A 140 2.40 24.16 -3.45
CA GLY A 140 3.33 24.09 -4.58
C GLY A 140 2.79 23.32 -5.80
N ASP A 141 1.84 22.42 -5.63
CA ASP A 141 1.29 21.62 -6.73
C ASP A 141 0.09 22.30 -7.39
N ARG A 142 0.35 23.09 -8.42
CA ARG A 142 -0.68 23.76 -9.24
C ARG A 142 -1.44 22.84 -10.19
N THR A 143 -1.03 21.56 -10.34
CA THR A 143 -1.52 20.67 -11.39
C THR A 143 -2.72 19.81 -10.97
N ARG A 144 -2.99 19.67 -9.66
CA ARG A 144 -4.08 18.84 -9.15
C ARG A 144 -4.94 19.60 -8.12
N ARG A 145 -6.23 19.81 -8.45
CA ARG A 145 -7.25 20.18 -7.44
C ARG A 145 -7.51 18.94 -6.56
N ARG A 146 -6.93 18.89 -5.37
CA ARG A 146 -7.13 17.80 -4.40
C ARG A 146 -8.40 18.07 -3.59
N ARG A 147 -9.54 17.55 -4.06
CA ARG A 147 -10.86 17.79 -3.47
C ARG A 147 -11.02 17.36 -2.01
N HIS A 148 -10.14 16.50 -1.48
CA HIS A 148 -10.25 15.91 -0.14
C HIS A 148 -8.94 15.96 0.64
N PHE A 149 -8.14 17.03 0.44
CA PHE A 149 -6.83 17.12 1.10
C PHE A 149 -6.93 17.03 2.63
N ASP A 150 -7.88 17.76 3.23
CA ASP A 150 -8.03 17.82 4.70
C ASP A 150 -8.40 16.44 5.27
N LEU A 151 -9.23 15.67 4.57
CA LEU A 151 -9.48 14.29 4.90
C LEU A 151 -8.19 13.45 4.81
N HIS A 152 -7.48 13.54 3.68
CA HIS A 152 -6.26 12.76 3.49
C HIS A 152 -5.13 13.12 4.45
N ALA A 153 -5.06 14.37 4.91
CA ALA A 153 -4.12 14.76 5.97
C ALA A 153 -4.42 14.07 7.30
N ARG A 154 -5.72 13.91 7.64
CA ARG A 154 -6.16 13.19 8.85
C ARG A 154 -5.85 11.69 8.81
N LEU A 155 -5.62 11.11 7.63
CA LEU A 155 -5.26 9.69 7.50
C LEU A 155 -3.79 9.41 7.85
N ALA A 156 -2.97 10.43 8.12
CA ALA A 156 -1.54 10.25 8.39
C ALA A 156 -1.28 9.42 9.65
N ASP A 157 -1.95 9.76 10.76
CA ASP A 157 -1.78 9.06 12.03
C ASP A 157 -2.25 7.59 11.95
N PRO A 158 -3.49 7.28 11.49
CA PRO A 158 -3.90 5.89 11.36
C PRO A 158 -3.08 5.11 10.32
N LEU A 159 -2.55 5.76 9.28
CA LEU A 159 -1.62 5.12 8.36
C LEU A 159 -0.31 4.70 9.07
N ALA A 160 0.21 5.57 9.93
CA ALA A 160 1.38 5.25 10.76
C ALA A 160 1.09 4.10 11.72
N GLU A 161 -0.08 4.09 12.37
CA GLU A 161 -0.53 3.01 13.27
C GLU A 161 -0.63 1.66 12.55
N TRP A 162 -1.23 1.64 11.35
CA TRP A 162 -1.33 0.42 10.54
C TRP A 162 0.06 -0.19 10.27
N TYR A 163 1.00 0.62 9.81
CA TYR A 163 2.32 0.12 9.47
C TYR A 163 3.21 -0.13 10.68
N ALA A 164 3.00 0.55 11.80
CA ALA A 164 3.63 0.21 13.07
C ALA A 164 3.16 -1.16 13.59
N ALA A 165 1.87 -1.47 13.47
CA ALA A 165 1.34 -2.79 13.81
C ALA A 165 1.94 -3.87 12.90
N LEU A 166 2.04 -3.63 11.59
CA LEU A 166 2.66 -4.57 10.66
C LEU A 166 4.14 -4.81 10.99
N ASP A 167 4.90 -3.75 11.25
CA ASP A 167 6.34 -3.87 11.58
C ASP A 167 6.58 -4.56 12.93
N SER A 168 5.66 -4.41 13.89
CA SER A 168 5.73 -5.11 15.18
C SER A 168 5.53 -6.63 15.04
N LEU A 169 4.74 -7.06 14.07
CA LEU A 169 4.44 -8.47 13.79
C LEU A 169 5.47 -9.12 12.86
N ASP A 170 6.01 -8.35 11.92
CA ASP A 170 7.03 -8.80 10.97
C ASP A 170 8.13 -7.72 10.85
N PRO A 171 9.08 -7.71 11.80
CA PRO A 171 10.10 -6.67 11.91
C PRO A 171 10.94 -6.48 10.65
N GLY A 172 11.15 -5.22 10.28
CA GLY A 172 11.91 -4.82 9.10
C GLY A 172 11.12 -4.92 7.78
N ARG A 173 9.81 -5.15 7.84
CA ARG A 173 8.96 -5.02 6.64
C ARG A 173 8.68 -3.55 6.31
N VAL A 174 8.70 -2.67 7.29
CA VAL A 174 8.48 -1.23 7.10
C VAL A 174 9.81 -0.49 7.25
N VAL A 175 10.13 0.30 6.23
CA VAL A 175 11.31 1.18 6.21
C VAL A 175 10.80 2.62 6.16
N HIS A 176 11.20 3.43 7.15
CA HIS A 176 10.76 4.81 7.24
C HIS A 176 11.54 5.73 6.29
N GLY A 177 10.79 6.54 5.54
CA GLY A 177 11.31 7.49 4.57
C GLY A 177 11.47 6.90 3.16
N PHE A 178 11.70 7.79 2.21
CA PHE A 178 12.03 7.43 0.83
C PHE A 178 13.53 7.65 0.64
N PRO A 179 14.30 6.61 0.30
CA PRO A 179 15.72 6.80 -0.02
C PRO A 179 15.88 7.63 -1.29
N ASP A 180 17.00 8.35 -1.43
CA ASP A 180 17.30 9.15 -2.62
C ASP A 180 17.36 8.29 -3.89
N ARG A 181 17.75 7.04 -3.75
CA ARG A 181 17.84 6.06 -4.84
C ARG A 181 17.36 4.70 -4.35
N LEU A 182 16.65 3.99 -5.22
CA LEU A 182 16.32 2.59 -4.98
C LEU A 182 17.58 1.73 -5.22
N ASP A 183 18.14 1.20 -4.14
CA ASP A 183 19.23 0.23 -4.20
C ASP A 183 18.70 -1.12 -3.73
N ALA A 184 18.50 -2.05 -4.66
CA ALA A 184 17.97 -3.37 -4.36
C ALA A 184 18.85 -4.15 -3.39
N THR A 185 20.17 -3.84 -3.33
CA THR A 185 21.10 -4.52 -2.42
C THR A 185 21.00 -4.02 -0.98
N ALA A 186 20.44 -2.82 -0.78
CA ALA A 186 20.19 -2.23 0.54
C ALA A 186 18.80 -2.57 1.09
N LEU A 187 17.92 -3.19 0.26
CA LEU A 187 16.61 -3.61 0.70
C LEU A 187 16.68 -4.91 1.51
N PRO A 188 15.72 -5.13 2.44
CA PRO A 188 15.57 -6.42 3.11
C PRO A 188 15.42 -7.56 2.12
N SER A 189 15.85 -8.76 2.53
CA SER A 189 15.65 -9.96 1.72
C SER A 189 14.17 -10.24 1.47
N PRO A 190 13.82 -10.88 0.32
CA PRO A 190 12.46 -11.30 0.04
C PRO A 190 11.89 -12.14 1.18
N ARG A 191 10.62 -11.96 1.47
CA ARG A 191 9.92 -12.73 2.51
C ARG A 191 9.59 -14.13 2.02
N ALA A 192 9.70 -15.11 2.91
CA ALA A 192 9.48 -16.52 2.57
C ALA A 192 8.01 -16.80 2.19
N ASP A 193 7.07 -16.19 2.90
CA ASP A 193 5.64 -16.25 2.59
C ASP A 193 5.03 -14.85 2.48
N ARG A 194 4.65 -14.49 1.27
CA ARG A 194 3.94 -13.24 0.99
C ARG A 194 2.42 -13.38 1.16
N HIS A 195 1.93 -14.61 1.27
CA HIS A 195 0.50 -14.93 1.37
C HIS A 195 0.12 -15.43 2.76
N ASP A 196 0.86 -14.99 3.78
CA ASP A 196 0.66 -15.37 5.18
C ASP A 196 -0.69 -14.83 5.70
N LEU A 197 -1.67 -15.73 5.75
CA LEU A 197 -3.02 -15.42 6.22
C LEU A 197 -3.07 -15.20 7.74
N ASP A 198 -2.19 -15.85 8.48
CA ASP A 198 -2.10 -15.70 9.93
C ASP A 198 -1.55 -14.32 10.28
N LEU A 199 -0.52 -13.85 9.54
CA LEU A 199 -0.03 -12.48 9.67
C LEU A 199 -1.12 -11.46 9.31
N LEU A 200 -1.90 -11.69 8.25
CA LEU A 200 -3.00 -10.81 7.87
C LEU A 200 -4.06 -10.71 8.97
N ASN A 201 -4.44 -11.85 9.58
CA ASN A 201 -5.39 -11.88 10.68
C ASN A 201 -4.82 -11.22 11.94
N ALA A 202 -3.56 -11.51 12.29
CA ALA A 202 -2.88 -10.92 13.44
C ALA A 202 -2.77 -9.39 13.30
N LEU A 203 -2.44 -8.89 12.09
CA LEU A 203 -2.38 -7.46 11.81
C LEU A 203 -3.71 -6.78 12.15
N THR A 204 -4.82 -7.30 11.66
CA THR A 204 -6.13 -6.68 11.92
C THR A 204 -6.56 -6.74 13.38
N GLN A 205 -6.11 -7.76 14.14
CA GLN A 205 -6.34 -7.87 15.58
C GLN A 205 -5.44 -6.95 16.42
N ALA A 206 -4.26 -6.60 15.91
CA ALA A 206 -3.32 -5.71 16.58
C ALA A 206 -3.66 -4.22 16.42
N LEU A 207 -4.57 -3.88 15.51
CA LEU A 207 -4.99 -2.49 15.29
C LEU A 207 -5.82 -1.98 16.47
N PRO A 208 -5.74 -0.67 16.79
CA PRO A 208 -6.63 -0.03 17.75
C PRO A 208 -8.10 -0.26 17.40
N ALA A 209 -8.93 -0.43 18.45
CA ALA A 209 -10.38 -0.50 18.29
C ALA A 209 -10.93 0.84 17.79
N ILE A 210 -11.89 0.79 16.85
CA ILE A 210 -12.56 1.95 16.26
C ILE A 210 -14.01 1.98 16.72
#